data_1ab8b21d581f7aebebcb0291ca99a8d0
#
_entry.id   1ab8b21d581f7aebebcb0291ca99a8d0
#
_cell.length_a   1.000
_cell.length_b   1.000
_cell.length_c   1.000
_cell.angle_alpha   90.00
_cell.angle_beta   90.00
_cell.angle_gamma   90.00
#
_symmetry.space_group_name_H-M   'P 1'
#
loop_
_entity.id
_entity.type
_entity.pdbx_description
1 polymer ?
#
loop_
_entity_poly.entity_id
_entity_poly.type
_entity_poly.pdbx_seq_one_letter_code
_entity_poly.pdbx_strand_id
1 'polypeptide(L)'
;MKKIFIIVILTLLSSNVSYSKDNPYKFLKKEILIGKAKKELVNDTRSISKKKALSIVEDENGKAIKITLDTKFKGHKDDWGRTGERNQRWEMANAKKPRKFKKPVYVKYKFKLNEFPIKNNLGGSLFQVIANKGNSRLLPWMKFQYSDNRLAHQINFTKEVFYLQGDPDNTNFDKIGYKFYLGYVKDYKDYRTLSLKILASKKENGEIIGWLDDKRIFEVYGPNFTIGNGYTFKWGFYRWLEQMSLETIPTQSVTVKEFGFSDKCE
;
A
#
# COMPACT_ATOMS: atom_id res chain seq x y z
N MET A 1 -30.04 -48.96 -33.66
CA MET A 1 -29.90 -47.83 -32.70
C MET A 1 -28.42 -47.58 -32.44
N LYS A 2 -27.86 -46.53 -33.04
CA LYS A 2 -26.44 -46.15 -32.85
C LYS A 2 -26.37 -45.23 -31.62
N LYS A 3 -25.64 -45.68 -30.58
CA LYS A 3 -25.34 -44.86 -29.39
C LYS A 3 -24.22 -43.87 -29.75
N ILE A 4 -24.55 -42.60 -29.76
CA ILE A 4 -23.58 -41.52 -29.92
C ILE A 4 -22.97 -41.25 -28.52
N PHE A 5 -21.67 -41.51 -28.35
CA PHE A 5 -20.89 -41.12 -27.19
C PHE A 5 -20.46 -39.67 -27.38
N ILE A 6 -21.04 -38.75 -26.60
CA ILE A 6 -20.57 -37.39 -26.52
C ILE A 6 -19.43 -37.35 -25.49
N ILE A 7 -18.19 -37.25 -25.96
CA ILE A 7 -17.03 -37.01 -25.09
C ILE A 7 -17.01 -35.49 -24.83
N VAL A 8 -17.41 -35.08 -23.63
CA VAL A 8 -17.22 -33.71 -23.17
C VAL A 8 -15.76 -33.57 -22.70
N ILE A 9 -14.93 -32.97 -23.52
CA ILE A 9 -13.57 -32.57 -23.11
C ILE A 9 -13.71 -31.33 -22.26
N LEU A 10 -13.69 -31.48 -20.94
CA LEU A 10 -13.49 -30.39 -20.00
C LEU A 10 -12.03 -29.93 -20.13
N THR A 11 -11.78 -28.91 -20.94
CA THR A 11 -10.54 -28.13 -20.89
C THR A 11 -10.53 -27.35 -19.59
N LEU A 12 -9.90 -27.92 -18.57
CA LEU A 12 -9.46 -27.18 -17.40
C LEU A 12 -8.43 -26.16 -17.86
N LEU A 13 -8.90 -24.93 -18.04
CA LEU A 13 -8.04 -23.75 -18.12
C LEU A 13 -7.40 -23.54 -16.74
N SER A 14 -6.42 -24.37 -16.40
CA SER A 14 -5.48 -24.07 -15.35
C SER A 14 -4.71 -22.83 -15.82
N SER A 15 -4.97 -21.68 -15.23
CA SER A 15 -4.14 -20.51 -15.40
C SER A 15 -2.72 -20.87 -14.96
N ASN A 16 -1.87 -21.22 -15.92
CA ASN A 16 -0.46 -21.48 -15.68
C ASN A 16 0.20 -20.20 -15.22
N VAL A 17 0.29 -19.99 -13.92
CA VAL A 17 1.12 -18.92 -13.36
C VAL A 17 2.57 -19.36 -13.57
N SER A 18 3.16 -18.86 -14.64
CA SER A 18 4.58 -19.09 -14.93
C SER A 18 5.42 -18.26 -13.97
N TYR A 19 6.24 -18.92 -13.15
CA TYR A 19 7.23 -18.23 -12.31
C TYR A 19 8.49 -17.97 -13.14
N SER A 20 8.78 -16.71 -13.40
CA SER A 20 10.02 -16.29 -14.07
C SER A 20 11.26 -16.59 -13.21
N LYS A 21 12.33 -17.10 -13.86
CA LYS A 21 13.66 -17.27 -13.22
C LYS A 21 14.37 -15.94 -12.90
N ASP A 22 13.82 -14.82 -13.36
CA ASP A 22 14.38 -13.49 -13.15
C ASP A 22 14.36 -13.11 -11.66
N ASN A 23 15.33 -12.26 -11.26
CA ASN A 23 15.35 -11.71 -9.91
C ASN A 23 14.18 -10.74 -9.69
N PRO A 24 13.20 -11.05 -8.79
CA PRO A 24 12.00 -10.23 -8.64
C PRO A 24 12.29 -8.79 -8.23
N TYR A 25 13.33 -8.55 -7.43
CA TYR A 25 13.71 -7.20 -7.02
C TYR A 25 14.31 -6.38 -8.16
N LYS A 26 15.09 -7.03 -9.04
CA LYS A 26 15.62 -6.39 -10.24
C LYS A 26 14.50 -6.04 -11.21
N PHE A 27 13.57 -6.96 -11.42
CA PHE A 27 12.37 -6.74 -12.23
C PHE A 27 11.52 -5.59 -11.66
N LEU A 28 11.24 -5.59 -10.36
CA LEU A 28 10.53 -4.52 -9.68
C LEU A 28 11.15 -3.14 -9.97
N LYS A 29 12.47 -3.02 -9.77
CA LYS A 29 13.19 -1.75 -9.98
C LYS A 29 13.19 -1.30 -11.44
N LYS A 30 13.18 -2.22 -12.38
CA LYS A 30 13.30 -1.93 -13.82
C LYS A 30 11.94 -1.67 -14.47
N GLU A 31 10.95 -2.52 -14.18
CA GLU A 31 9.70 -2.60 -14.95
C GLU A 31 8.48 -2.04 -14.18
N ILE A 32 8.45 -2.15 -12.86
CA ILE A 32 7.29 -1.79 -12.04
C ILE A 32 7.39 -0.36 -11.49
N LEU A 33 8.59 0.03 -11.01
CA LEU A 33 8.78 1.38 -10.50
C LEU A 33 8.94 2.38 -11.64
N ILE A 34 8.17 3.47 -11.58
CA ILE A 34 8.21 4.55 -12.58
C ILE A 34 8.64 5.89 -11.96
N GLY A 35 8.97 6.85 -12.79
CA GLY A 35 9.34 8.21 -12.41
C GLY A 35 10.47 8.25 -11.37
N LYS A 36 10.31 9.09 -10.36
CA LYS A 36 11.30 9.26 -9.28
C LYS A 36 11.35 8.07 -8.33
N ALA A 37 10.30 7.26 -8.21
CA ALA A 37 10.28 6.07 -7.38
C ALA A 37 11.41 5.10 -7.76
N LYS A 38 11.70 4.96 -9.03
CA LYS A 38 12.77 4.10 -9.57
C LYS A 38 14.14 4.41 -8.96
N LYS A 39 14.42 5.70 -8.73
CA LYS A 39 15.71 6.19 -8.20
C LYS A 39 15.70 6.36 -6.68
N GLU A 40 14.61 6.82 -6.11
CA GLU A 40 14.52 7.24 -4.72
C GLU A 40 14.14 6.12 -3.75
N LEU A 41 13.31 5.15 -4.19
CA LEU A 41 12.87 4.07 -3.30
C LEU A 41 13.95 3.00 -3.11
N VAL A 42 14.22 2.69 -1.86
CA VAL A 42 15.08 1.59 -1.42
C VAL A 42 14.33 0.70 -0.43
N ASN A 43 14.77 -0.54 -0.25
CA ASN A 43 14.14 -1.45 0.70
C ASN A 43 14.18 -0.87 2.12
N ASP A 44 13.06 -0.86 2.82
CA ASP A 44 13.00 -0.42 4.22
C ASP A 44 13.72 -1.46 5.09
N THR A 45 14.51 -0.98 6.06
CA THR A 45 15.35 -1.83 6.93
C THR A 45 14.54 -2.78 7.79
N ARG A 46 13.26 -2.46 8.06
CA ARG A 46 12.35 -3.30 8.84
C ARG A 46 11.55 -4.29 8.01
N SER A 47 11.77 -4.32 6.71
CA SER A 47 11.08 -5.24 5.81
C SER A 47 11.60 -6.66 5.96
N ILE A 48 10.71 -7.63 5.79
CA ILE A 48 11.10 -9.03 5.61
C ILE A 48 11.97 -9.18 4.36
N SER A 49 12.68 -10.29 4.26
CA SER A 49 13.57 -10.53 3.13
C SER A 49 12.82 -10.43 1.79
N LYS A 50 13.35 -9.61 0.88
CA LYS A 50 12.83 -9.47 -0.49
C LYS A 50 12.76 -10.79 -1.27
N LYS A 51 13.67 -11.75 -0.97
CA LYS A 51 13.65 -13.08 -1.59
C LYS A 51 12.44 -13.92 -1.18
N LYS A 52 11.86 -13.64 0.00
CA LYS A 52 10.71 -14.37 0.54
C LYS A 52 9.38 -13.70 0.18
N ALA A 53 9.38 -12.36 0.10
CA ALA A 53 8.16 -11.58 -0.08
C ALA A 53 7.79 -11.33 -1.54
N LEU A 54 8.77 -11.32 -2.45
CA LEU A 54 8.57 -10.93 -3.84
C LEU A 54 8.59 -12.12 -4.78
N SER A 55 7.65 -12.16 -5.70
CA SER A 55 7.67 -13.04 -6.88
C SER A 55 7.23 -12.28 -8.12
N ILE A 56 7.70 -12.71 -9.28
CA ILE A 56 7.18 -12.28 -10.58
C ILE A 56 6.03 -13.21 -10.92
N VAL A 57 4.90 -12.63 -11.28
CA VAL A 57 3.74 -13.35 -11.80
C VAL A 57 3.40 -12.83 -13.19
N GLU A 58 2.82 -13.68 -14.01
CA GLU A 58 2.35 -13.33 -15.36
C GLU A 58 0.89 -13.72 -15.49
N ASP A 59 0.10 -12.82 -16.01
CA ASP A 59 -1.32 -13.02 -16.31
C ASP A 59 -1.63 -12.45 -17.72
N GLU A 60 -2.87 -12.45 -18.14
CA GLU A 60 -3.32 -11.91 -19.43
C GLU A 60 -2.90 -10.46 -19.66
N ASN A 61 -2.67 -9.73 -18.58
CA ASN A 61 -2.19 -8.35 -18.61
C ASN A 61 -0.65 -8.27 -18.67
N GLY A 62 0.08 -9.41 -18.72
CA GLY A 62 1.53 -9.53 -18.76
C GLY A 62 2.16 -9.59 -17.35
N LYS A 63 3.49 -9.39 -17.26
CA LYS A 63 4.25 -9.56 -16.02
C LYS A 63 3.96 -8.48 -14.96
N ALA A 64 3.93 -8.91 -13.69
CA ALA A 64 3.70 -8.06 -12.52
C ALA A 64 4.54 -8.55 -11.33
N ILE A 65 4.64 -7.74 -10.27
CA ILE A 65 5.20 -8.14 -8.99
C ILE A 65 4.07 -8.51 -8.03
N LYS A 66 4.17 -9.70 -7.43
CA LYS A 66 3.35 -10.13 -6.30
C LYS A 66 4.15 -9.96 -5.01
N ILE A 67 3.59 -9.21 -4.07
CA ILE A 67 4.12 -9.01 -2.72
C ILE A 67 3.27 -9.87 -1.78
N THR A 68 3.88 -10.86 -1.14
CA THR A 68 3.17 -11.80 -0.26
C THR A 68 3.66 -11.66 1.18
N LEU A 69 2.72 -11.57 2.12
CA LEU A 69 2.97 -11.72 3.55
C LEU A 69 2.36 -13.03 4.02
N ASP A 70 3.23 -13.98 4.37
CA ASP A 70 2.88 -15.32 4.82
C ASP A 70 2.90 -15.40 6.36
N THR A 71 2.15 -16.35 6.93
CA THR A 71 2.15 -16.70 8.36
C THR A 71 3.54 -17.08 8.87
N LYS A 72 4.38 -17.67 8.02
CA LYS A 72 5.75 -18.10 8.34
C LYS A 72 6.73 -16.94 8.55
N PHE A 73 6.35 -15.72 8.19
CA PHE A 73 7.25 -14.57 8.30
C PHE A 73 7.15 -13.95 9.68
N LYS A 74 8.21 -14.08 10.47
CA LYS A 74 8.36 -13.31 11.70
C LYS A 74 8.55 -11.84 11.34
N GLY A 75 7.75 -10.93 11.92
CA GLY A 75 7.94 -9.50 11.80
C GLY A 75 9.29 -9.03 12.35
N HIS A 76 9.68 -7.80 12.04
CA HIS A 76 10.94 -7.23 12.55
C HIS A 76 10.87 -6.99 14.07
N LYS A 77 11.98 -7.23 14.76
CA LYS A 77 12.06 -7.10 16.25
C LYS A 77 11.67 -5.71 16.77
N ASP A 78 11.85 -4.66 15.98
CA ASP A 78 11.55 -3.27 16.34
C ASP A 78 10.20 -2.79 15.76
N ASP A 79 9.34 -3.70 15.32
CA ASP A 79 8.06 -3.39 14.70
C ASP A 79 6.92 -4.07 15.45
N TRP A 80 6.73 -3.62 16.69
CA TRP A 80 5.72 -4.14 17.61
C TRP A 80 4.34 -3.55 17.31
N GLY A 81 3.30 -4.40 17.38
CA GLY A 81 1.91 -3.99 17.51
C GLY A 81 1.59 -3.54 18.94
N ARG A 82 0.39 -3.00 19.15
CA ARG A 82 -0.10 -2.57 20.48
C ARG A 82 -0.14 -3.71 21.49
N THR A 83 -0.36 -4.93 21.04
CA THR A 83 -0.49 -6.14 21.86
C THR A 83 0.81 -6.93 22.04
N GLY A 84 1.95 -6.34 21.63
CA GLY A 84 3.25 -7.01 21.73
C GLY A 84 3.59 -7.93 20.57
N GLU A 85 2.74 -8.06 19.59
CA GLU A 85 2.98 -8.86 18.39
C GLU A 85 3.76 -8.08 17.34
N ARG A 86 4.58 -8.79 16.58
CA ARG A 86 5.42 -8.15 15.55
C ARG A 86 4.62 -7.97 14.28
N ASN A 87 4.40 -6.72 13.89
CA ASN A 87 3.83 -6.39 12.60
C ASN A 87 4.67 -6.94 11.45
N GLN A 88 4.01 -7.32 10.37
CA GLN A 88 4.67 -7.82 9.18
C GLN A 88 4.66 -6.75 8.09
N ARG A 89 5.81 -6.60 7.42
CA ARG A 89 5.91 -5.68 6.27
C ARG A 89 6.92 -6.11 5.23
N TRP A 90 6.62 -5.80 4.00
CA TRP A 90 7.60 -5.59 2.97
C TRP A 90 7.34 -4.22 2.34
N GLU A 91 8.23 -3.29 2.53
CA GLU A 91 8.08 -1.90 2.07
C GLU A 91 9.39 -1.37 1.49
N MET A 92 9.26 -0.43 0.56
CA MET A 92 10.32 0.46 0.10
C MET A 92 10.05 1.88 0.60
N ALA A 93 11.11 2.65 0.83
CA ALA A 93 10.99 4.02 1.29
C ALA A 93 12.06 4.92 0.63
N ASN A 94 11.75 6.19 0.42
CA ASN A 94 12.76 7.20 0.07
C ASN A 94 13.45 7.72 1.34
N ALA A 95 14.06 6.81 2.09
CA ALA A 95 14.53 7.05 3.45
C ALA A 95 15.67 8.09 3.59
N LYS A 96 16.46 8.30 2.55
CA LYS A 96 17.70 9.12 2.63
C LYS A 96 17.45 10.63 2.59
N LYS A 97 16.37 11.08 1.97
CA LYS A 97 16.06 12.52 1.85
C LYS A 97 14.55 12.74 1.90
N PRO A 98 14.00 13.22 3.03
CA PRO A 98 12.62 13.65 3.08
C PRO A 98 12.33 14.72 2.03
N ARG A 99 11.21 14.62 1.36
CA ARG A 99 10.77 15.62 0.39
C ARG A 99 10.26 16.86 1.12
N LYS A 100 10.56 18.03 0.57
CA LYS A 100 10.09 19.31 1.10
C LYS A 100 8.83 19.79 0.36
N PHE A 101 8.06 20.65 1.01
CA PHE A 101 6.86 21.29 0.46
C PHE A 101 7.21 22.36 -0.56
N LYS A 102 7.36 22.05 -1.82
CA LYS A 102 7.66 23.07 -2.82
C LYS A 102 6.86 22.93 -4.10
N LYS A 103 6.49 21.70 -4.44
CA LYS A 103 5.85 21.40 -5.72
C LYS A 103 4.85 20.26 -5.52
N PRO A 104 3.80 20.19 -6.33
CA PRO A 104 2.92 19.02 -6.34
C PRO A 104 3.71 17.76 -6.67
N VAL A 105 3.26 16.65 -6.10
CA VAL A 105 3.75 15.32 -6.43
C VAL A 105 2.57 14.49 -6.91
N TYR A 106 2.75 13.85 -8.04
CA TYR A 106 1.78 12.94 -8.63
C TYR A 106 2.20 11.51 -8.31
N VAL A 107 1.28 10.72 -7.77
CA VAL A 107 1.49 9.30 -7.45
C VAL A 107 0.60 8.47 -8.34
N LYS A 108 1.12 7.36 -8.83
CA LYS A 108 0.35 6.36 -9.58
C LYS A 108 0.61 4.98 -9.02
N TYR A 109 -0.46 4.22 -8.77
CA TYR A 109 -0.40 2.90 -8.19
C TYR A 109 -1.43 1.98 -8.85
N LYS A 110 -0.95 1.08 -9.73
CA LYS A 110 -1.78 0.07 -10.42
C LYS A 110 -1.57 -1.29 -9.77
N PHE A 111 -2.62 -1.82 -9.16
CA PHE A 111 -2.56 -3.02 -8.32
C PHE A 111 -3.86 -3.81 -8.34
N LYS A 112 -3.79 -5.07 -7.85
CA LYS A 112 -4.95 -5.93 -7.57
C LYS A 112 -4.74 -6.76 -6.30
N LEU A 113 -5.84 -7.25 -5.70
CA LEU A 113 -5.88 -8.00 -4.45
C LEU A 113 -6.54 -9.36 -4.67
N ASN A 114 -5.87 -10.29 -5.36
CA ASN A 114 -6.46 -11.58 -5.72
C ASN A 114 -6.52 -12.57 -4.56
N GLU A 115 -5.44 -12.65 -3.78
CA GLU A 115 -5.31 -13.53 -2.63
C GLU A 115 -5.26 -12.67 -1.38
N PHE A 116 -6.42 -12.18 -0.99
CA PHE A 116 -6.52 -11.23 0.11
C PHE A 116 -7.66 -11.61 1.06
N PRO A 117 -7.56 -12.77 1.73
CA PRO A 117 -8.56 -13.17 2.70
C PRO A 117 -8.61 -12.17 3.86
N ILE A 118 -9.83 -11.78 4.22
CA ILE A 118 -10.09 -10.84 5.30
C ILE A 118 -10.49 -11.62 6.55
N LYS A 119 -9.88 -11.28 7.67
CA LYS A 119 -10.32 -11.65 9.00
C LYS A 119 -10.57 -10.38 9.81
N ASN A 120 -11.48 -10.45 10.76
CA ASN A 120 -11.76 -9.36 11.69
C ASN A 120 -10.45 -8.93 12.39
N ASN A 121 -10.29 -7.65 12.62
CA ASN A 121 -9.11 -7.01 13.24
C ASN A 121 -7.80 -7.09 12.43
N LEU A 122 -7.85 -7.56 11.18
CA LEU A 122 -6.70 -7.54 10.29
C LEU A 122 -6.73 -6.27 9.45
N GLY A 123 -5.75 -5.41 9.64
CA GLY A 123 -5.59 -4.19 8.87
C GLY A 123 -4.17 -4.00 8.35
N GLY A 124 -3.99 -3.04 7.46
CA GLY A 124 -2.68 -2.72 6.93
C GLY A 124 -2.67 -1.56 5.96
N SER A 125 -1.49 -1.24 5.45
CA SER A 125 -1.31 -0.19 4.44
C SER A 125 -0.58 -0.72 3.23
N LEU A 126 -0.97 -0.22 2.08
CA LEU A 126 -0.36 -0.50 0.78
C LEU A 126 0.54 0.66 0.33
N PHE A 127 0.28 1.85 0.86
CA PHE A 127 1.05 3.05 0.63
C PHE A 127 0.91 4.01 1.82
N GLN A 128 2.02 4.67 2.20
CA GLN A 128 2.02 5.65 3.28
C GLN A 128 2.87 6.86 2.92
N VAL A 129 2.46 8.02 3.39
CA VAL A 129 3.28 9.24 3.42
C VAL A 129 3.50 9.60 4.88
N ILE A 130 4.76 9.54 5.30
CA ILE A 130 5.14 9.77 6.70
C ILE A 130 5.69 11.18 6.85
N ALA A 131 5.15 11.93 7.81
CA ALA A 131 5.68 13.25 8.15
C ALA A 131 7.08 13.12 8.77
N ASN A 132 7.95 14.13 8.51
CA ASN A 132 9.30 14.18 9.02
C ASN A 132 9.59 15.53 9.68
N LYS A 133 10.40 15.50 10.75
CA LYS A 133 11.04 16.68 11.34
C LYS A 133 12.55 16.49 11.19
N GLY A 134 13.15 17.22 10.24
CA GLY A 134 14.52 16.92 9.83
C GLY A 134 14.63 15.51 9.25
N ASN A 135 15.55 14.70 9.75
CA ASN A 135 15.75 13.31 9.36
C ASN A 135 14.90 12.31 10.17
N SER A 136 14.24 12.78 11.24
CA SER A 136 13.41 11.92 12.08
C SER A 136 12.05 11.70 11.44
N ARG A 137 11.66 10.43 11.30
CA ARG A 137 10.29 10.04 10.91
C ARG A 137 9.37 10.30 12.09
N LEU A 138 8.27 10.98 11.80
CA LEU A 138 7.17 11.15 12.74
C LEU A 138 6.14 10.03 12.52
N LEU A 139 4.93 10.38 12.13
CA LEU A 139 3.80 9.47 12.01
C LEU A 139 3.20 9.53 10.60
N PRO A 140 2.42 8.56 10.18
CA PRO A 140 1.78 8.61 8.88
C PRO A 140 0.85 9.82 8.77
N TRP A 141 1.19 10.73 7.86
CA TRP A 141 0.31 11.82 7.48
C TRP A 141 -0.82 11.33 6.58
N MET A 142 -0.49 10.39 5.69
CA MET A 142 -1.43 9.86 4.71
C MET A 142 -1.23 8.35 4.60
N LYS A 143 -2.32 7.59 4.50
CA LYS A 143 -2.29 6.13 4.32
C LYS A 143 -3.32 5.73 3.27
N PHE A 144 -2.91 4.85 2.36
CA PHE A 144 -3.82 4.00 1.63
C PHE A 144 -3.85 2.65 2.34
N GLN A 145 -4.97 2.35 2.98
CA GLN A 145 -5.07 1.24 3.93
C GLN A 145 -6.30 0.37 3.67
N TYR A 146 -6.26 -0.83 4.20
CA TYR A 146 -7.43 -1.68 4.37
C TYR A 146 -7.66 -1.93 5.85
N SER A 147 -8.92 -2.07 6.22
CA SER A 147 -9.36 -2.49 7.54
C SER A 147 -10.69 -3.18 7.38
N ASP A 148 -10.84 -4.31 8.05
CA ASP A 148 -11.99 -5.19 7.99
C ASP A 148 -12.42 -5.51 6.55
N ASN A 149 -12.82 -5.27 5.71
CA ASN A 149 -13.16 -5.60 4.33
C ASN A 149 -13.22 -4.37 3.40
N ARG A 150 -12.71 -3.23 3.86
CA ARG A 150 -12.80 -1.97 3.14
C ARG A 150 -11.43 -1.39 2.85
N LEU A 151 -11.29 -0.78 1.70
CA LEU A 151 -10.17 0.09 1.41
C LEU A 151 -10.56 1.54 1.69
N ALA A 152 -9.60 2.30 2.20
CA ALA A 152 -9.77 3.71 2.45
C ALA A 152 -8.47 4.47 2.23
N HIS A 153 -8.58 5.73 1.81
CA HIS A 153 -7.51 6.70 1.88
C HIS A 153 -7.73 7.58 3.10
N GLN A 154 -6.76 7.63 4.00
CA GLN A 154 -6.82 8.41 5.23
C GLN A 154 -5.79 9.53 5.18
N ILE A 155 -6.20 10.73 5.56
CA ILE A 155 -5.37 11.92 5.67
C ILE A 155 -5.51 12.47 7.09
N ASN A 156 -4.40 12.68 7.77
CA ASN A 156 -4.35 13.20 9.14
C ASN A 156 -3.75 14.59 9.15
N PHE A 157 -4.40 15.57 9.78
CA PHE A 157 -4.04 16.98 9.67
C PHE A 157 -3.30 17.57 10.87
N THR A 158 -3.48 17.04 12.07
CA THR A 158 -2.99 17.70 13.28
C THR A 158 -2.00 16.86 14.09
N LYS A 159 -1.20 17.54 14.89
CA LYS A 159 -0.22 16.92 15.79
C LYS A 159 -0.92 16.10 16.88
N GLU A 160 -2.04 16.60 17.37
CA GLU A 160 -2.85 15.99 18.42
C GLU A 160 -3.37 14.61 18.01
N VAL A 161 -3.71 14.42 16.73
CA VAL A 161 -4.14 13.12 16.20
C VAL A 161 -3.15 12.01 16.54
N PHE A 162 -1.89 12.31 16.57
CA PHE A 162 -0.85 11.30 16.76
C PHE A 162 -0.65 10.90 18.20
N TYR A 163 -0.83 11.82 19.12
CA TYR A 163 -0.87 11.48 20.54
C TYR A 163 -2.12 10.68 20.87
N LEU A 164 -3.22 11.05 20.25
CA LEU A 164 -4.50 10.38 20.40
C LEU A 164 -4.58 9.00 19.73
N GLN A 165 -3.78 8.77 18.71
CA GLN A 165 -3.68 7.45 18.04
C GLN A 165 -3.09 6.38 18.96
N GLY A 166 -2.38 6.77 20.00
CA GLY A 166 -1.89 5.91 21.08
C GLY A 166 -2.86 5.73 22.25
N ASP A 167 -3.92 6.53 22.32
CA ASP A 167 -4.90 6.50 23.40
C ASP A 167 -6.14 5.69 22.97
N PRO A 168 -6.36 4.50 23.55
CA PRO A 168 -7.50 3.64 23.20
C PRO A 168 -8.86 4.27 23.54
N ASP A 169 -8.89 5.22 24.47
CA ASP A 169 -10.13 5.87 24.92
C ASP A 169 -10.50 7.13 24.12
N ASN A 170 -9.66 7.53 23.16
CA ASN A 170 -9.88 8.74 22.40
C ASN A 170 -10.79 8.56 21.19
N THR A 171 -12.07 8.81 21.41
CA THR A 171 -13.13 8.78 20.39
C THR A 171 -13.11 9.95 19.39
N ASN A 172 -12.21 10.92 19.54
CA ASN A 172 -12.13 12.12 18.69
C ASN A 172 -11.25 11.94 17.44
N PHE A 173 -10.70 10.77 17.22
CA PHE A 173 -9.79 10.48 16.11
C PHE A 173 -10.40 10.82 14.74
N ASP A 174 -11.68 10.53 14.53
CA ASP A 174 -12.39 10.79 13.26
C ASP A 174 -12.68 12.27 12.98
N LYS A 175 -12.53 13.14 13.98
CA LYS A 175 -12.76 14.59 13.83
C LYS A 175 -11.56 15.36 13.30
N ILE A 176 -10.38 14.74 13.22
CA ILE A 176 -9.11 15.43 12.97
C ILE A 176 -8.46 15.01 11.65
N GLY A 177 -9.14 14.24 10.84
CA GLY A 177 -8.70 13.79 9.54
C GLY A 177 -9.85 13.40 8.62
N TYR A 178 -9.52 13.16 7.36
CA TYR A 178 -10.47 12.65 6.36
C TYR A 178 -10.20 11.19 6.09
N LYS A 179 -11.26 10.40 5.97
CA LYS A 179 -11.23 9.01 5.57
C LYS A 179 -12.18 8.82 4.40
N PHE A 180 -11.62 8.57 3.23
CA PHE A 180 -12.36 8.35 2.00
C PHE A 180 -12.42 6.85 1.70
N TYR A 181 -13.60 6.28 1.72
CA TYR A 181 -13.80 4.87 1.38
C TYR A 181 -13.68 4.66 -0.12
N LEU A 182 -12.92 3.66 -0.52
CA LEU A 182 -12.58 3.35 -1.91
C LEU A 182 -13.19 2.01 -2.38
N GLY A 183 -14.11 1.46 -1.62
CA GLY A 183 -14.77 0.19 -1.92
C GLY A 183 -14.34 -0.96 -1.02
N TYR A 184 -14.81 -2.14 -1.35
CA TYR A 184 -14.49 -3.37 -0.63
C TYR A 184 -13.29 -4.06 -1.26
N VAL A 185 -12.56 -4.88 -0.48
CA VAL A 185 -11.42 -5.66 -0.97
C VAL A 185 -11.80 -6.54 -2.16
N LYS A 186 -13.00 -7.11 -2.17
CA LYS A 186 -13.51 -7.95 -3.27
C LYS A 186 -13.61 -7.22 -4.63
N ASP A 187 -13.71 -5.88 -4.62
CA ASP A 187 -13.82 -5.06 -5.82
C ASP A 187 -12.46 -4.83 -6.50
N TYR A 188 -11.38 -5.34 -5.90
CA TYR A 188 -10.00 -5.21 -6.36
C TYR A 188 -9.40 -6.53 -6.87
N LYS A 189 -10.21 -7.46 -7.34
CA LYS A 189 -9.74 -8.69 -7.98
C LYS A 189 -9.03 -8.42 -9.30
N ASP A 190 -9.48 -7.39 -10.00
CA ASP A 190 -8.86 -6.88 -11.22
C ASP A 190 -7.96 -5.69 -10.91
N TYR A 191 -7.10 -5.34 -11.87
CA TYR A 191 -6.22 -4.17 -11.71
C TYR A 191 -7.03 -2.88 -11.63
N ARG A 192 -6.79 -2.14 -10.53
CA ARG A 192 -7.30 -0.78 -10.32
C ARG A 192 -6.13 0.20 -10.27
N THR A 193 -6.35 1.42 -10.69
CA THR A 193 -5.34 2.47 -10.66
C THR A 193 -5.75 3.56 -9.68
N LEU A 194 -4.99 3.69 -8.58
CA LEU A 194 -5.08 4.83 -7.67
C LEU A 194 -4.08 5.89 -8.12
N SER A 195 -4.57 7.08 -8.43
CA SER A 195 -3.74 8.25 -8.76
C SER A 195 -3.97 9.34 -7.71
N LEU A 196 -2.88 10.03 -7.32
CA LEU A 196 -2.94 11.13 -6.35
C LEU A 196 -2.17 12.33 -6.87
N LYS A 197 -2.71 13.54 -6.67
CA LYS A 197 -1.98 14.80 -6.71
C LYS A 197 -1.84 15.30 -5.28
N ILE A 198 -0.62 15.59 -4.83
CA ILE A 198 -0.31 15.96 -3.46
C ILE A 198 0.51 17.25 -3.48
N LEU A 199 -0.09 18.38 -3.09
CA LEU A 199 0.60 19.60 -2.76
C LEU A 199 0.52 19.81 -1.25
N ALA A 200 1.57 19.33 -0.56
CA ALA A 200 1.67 19.48 0.90
C ALA A 200 1.92 20.95 1.27
N SER A 201 1.09 21.50 2.13
CA SER A 201 1.20 22.89 2.57
C SER A 201 0.67 23.09 3.99
N LYS A 202 1.27 24.05 4.69
CA LYS A 202 0.76 24.63 5.95
C LYS A 202 -0.16 25.82 5.73
N LYS A 203 -0.33 26.24 4.48
CA LYS A 203 -1.11 27.40 4.05
C LYS A 203 -2.31 26.97 3.22
N GLU A 204 -3.17 27.90 2.88
CA GLU A 204 -4.39 27.69 2.11
C GLU A 204 -4.19 27.12 0.70
N ASN A 205 -2.98 27.15 0.16
CA ASN A 205 -2.66 26.61 -1.15
C ASN A 205 -2.36 25.10 -1.17
N GLY A 206 -2.63 24.40 -0.07
CA GLY A 206 -2.52 22.94 -0.03
C GLY A 206 -3.59 22.26 -0.88
N GLU A 207 -3.24 21.12 -1.48
CA GLU A 207 -4.16 20.40 -2.34
C GLU A 207 -3.84 18.90 -2.29
N ILE A 208 -4.85 18.06 -2.10
CA ILE A 208 -4.76 16.61 -2.25
C ILE A 208 -5.96 16.15 -3.05
N ILE A 209 -5.74 15.57 -4.22
CA ILE A 209 -6.79 15.04 -5.08
C ILE A 209 -6.51 13.57 -5.34
N GLY A 210 -7.54 12.74 -5.27
CA GLY A 210 -7.47 11.31 -5.55
C GLY A 210 -8.40 10.88 -6.67
N TRP A 211 -7.90 9.99 -7.51
CA TRP A 211 -8.65 9.32 -8.58
C TRP A 211 -8.52 7.80 -8.43
N LEU A 212 -9.58 7.09 -8.73
CA LEU A 212 -9.59 5.64 -8.88
C LEU A 212 -10.10 5.31 -10.27
N ASP A 213 -9.25 4.67 -11.12
CA ASP A 213 -9.51 4.41 -12.54
C ASP A 213 -10.01 5.67 -13.27
N ASP A 214 -9.21 6.73 -13.16
CA ASP A 214 -9.44 8.05 -13.76
C ASP A 214 -10.68 8.80 -13.25
N LYS A 215 -11.53 8.17 -12.42
CA LYS A 215 -12.65 8.83 -11.77
C LYS A 215 -12.17 9.53 -10.49
N ARG A 216 -12.39 10.85 -10.38
CA ARG A 216 -12.10 11.60 -9.17
C ARG A 216 -13.00 11.12 -8.02
N ILE A 217 -12.34 10.77 -6.89
CA ILE A 217 -13.00 10.16 -5.73
C ILE A 217 -12.97 11.06 -4.50
N PHE A 218 -11.97 11.92 -4.39
CA PHE A 218 -11.91 12.94 -3.34
C PHE A 218 -11.01 14.10 -3.74
N GLU A 219 -11.22 15.24 -3.07
CA GLU A 219 -10.36 16.42 -3.12
C GLU A 219 -10.38 17.12 -1.77
N VAL A 220 -9.22 17.63 -1.36
CA VAL A 220 -9.01 18.37 -0.11
C VAL A 220 -8.16 19.59 -0.42
N TYR A 221 -8.64 20.76 -0.06
CA TYR A 221 -7.96 22.04 -0.25
C TYR A 221 -7.65 22.68 1.09
N GLY A 222 -6.69 23.60 1.09
CA GLY A 222 -6.27 24.35 2.26
C GLY A 222 -5.10 23.72 3.00
N PRO A 223 -4.81 24.13 4.25
CA PRO A 223 -3.73 23.62 5.06
C PRO A 223 -3.90 22.12 5.28
N ASN A 224 -3.04 21.31 4.69
CA ASN A 224 -3.17 19.87 4.71
C ASN A 224 -1.97 19.14 5.34
N PHE A 225 -0.97 19.91 5.81
CA PHE A 225 0.23 19.36 6.42
C PHE A 225 0.70 20.21 7.59
N THR A 226 0.29 19.86 8.78
CA THR A 226 0.58 20.65 9.99
C THR A 226 1.79 20.14 10.77
N ILE A 227 2.27 18.93 10.49
CA ILE A 227 3.30 18.24 11.26
C ILE A 227 4.61 18.16 10.48
N GLY A 228 5.70 18.57 11.13
CA GLY A 228 7.04 18.45 10.52
C GLY A 228 7.35 19.49 9.45
N ASN A 229 8.38 19.21 8.66
CA ASN A 229 8.89 20.09 7.60
C ASN A 229 9.27 19.33 6.31
N GLY A 230 8.87 18.08 6.22
CA GLY A 230 9.07 17.21 5.07
C GLY A 230 8.30 15.90 5.21
N TYR A 231 8.35 15.07 4.19
CA TYR A 231 7.67 13.79 4.16
C TYR A 231 8.44 12.72 3.41
N THR A 232 8.18 11.48 3.78
CA THR A 232 8.78 10.28 3.20
C THR A 232 7.69 9.38 2.64
N PHE A 233 7.84 8.95 1.41
CA PHE A 233 7.00 7.89 0.85
C PHE A 233 7.43 6.54 1.36
N LYS A 234 6.45 5.71 1.71
CA LYS A 234 6.57 4.28 1.92
C LYS A 234 5.57 3.57 1.05
N TRP A 235 6.02 2.58 0.32
CA TRP A 235 5.21 1.78 -0.56
C TRP A 235 5.54 0.31 -0.44
N GLY A 236 4.53 -0.52 -0.49
CA GLY A 236 4.63 -1.96 -0.38
C GLY A 236 3.44 -2.55 0.33
N PHE A 237 3.67 -3.53 1.17
CA PHE A 237 2.63 -4.18 1.93
C PHE A 237 3.03 -4.24 3.41
N TYR A 238 2.29 -3.53 4.26
CA TYR A 238 2.41 -3.52 5.70
C TYR A 238 1.11 -3.97 6.33
N ARG A 239 1.14 -4.96 7.22
CA ARG A 239 0.00 -5.37 8.02
C ARG A 239 0.32 -5.33 9.50
N TRP A 240 -0.63 -4.86 10.28
CA TRP A 240 -0.58 -4.92 11.72
C TRP A 240 -1.37 -6.12 12.21
N LEU A 241 -0.84 -6.77 13.24
CA LEU A 241 -1.32 -8.04 13.75
C LEU A 241 -1.97 -7.87 15.12
N GLU A 242 -2.70 -6.79 15.32
CA GLU A 242 -3.37 -6.51 16.57
C GLU A 242 -4.33 -7.66 16.92
N GLN A 243 -4.13 -8.25 18.10
CA GLN A 243 -5.00 -9.30 18.68
C GLN A 243 -5.06 -10.63 17.91
N MET A 244 -4.08 -10.93 17.06
CA MET A 244 -4.05 -12.20 16.32
C MET A 244 -2.78 -12.98 16.63
N SER A 245 -2.93 -14.31 16.90
CA SER A 245 -1.78 -15.20 16.91
C SER A 245 -1.23 -15.39 15.49
N LEU A 246 0.07 -15.55 15.34
CA LEU A 246 0.72 -15.78 14.04
C LEU A 246 0.13 -16.99 13.28
N GLU A 247 -0.35 -18.00 14.00
CA GLU A 247 -0.92 -19.23 13.44
C GLU A 247 -2.27 -19.03 12.76
N THR A 248 -2.99 -17.97 13.12
CA THR A 248 -4.34 -17.69 12.59
C THR A 248 -4.37 -16.65 11.48
N ILE A 249 -3.22 -16.01 11.19
CA ILE A 249 -3.15 -14.97 10.18
C ILE A 249 -3.12 -15.58 8.79
N PRO A 250 -4.02 -15.19 7.88
CA PRO A 250 -4.00 -15.72 6.53
C PRO A 250 -2.80 -15.19 5.73
N THR A 251 -2.34 -15.98 4.77
CA THR A 251 -1.47 -15.46 3.71
C THR A 251 -2.25 -14.43 2.89
N GLN A 252 -1.65 -13.26 2.70
CA GLN A 252 -2.22 -12.18 1.89
C GLN A 252 -1.21 -11.72 0.85
N SER A 253 -1.70 -11.35 -0.33
CA SER A 253 -0.84 -10.83 -1.38
C SER A 253 -1.45 -9.67 -2.14
N VAL A 254 -0.57 -8.77 -2.59
CA VAL A 254 -0.87 -7.65 -3.48
C VAL A 254 -0.08 -7.84 -4.76
N THR A 255 -0.75 -7.78 -5.91
CA THR A 255 -0.09 -7.83 -7.21
C THR A 255 -0.02 -6.43 -7.79
N VAL A 256 1.16 -6.01 -8.22
CA VAL A 256 1.45 -4.65 -8.66
C VAL A 256 2.00 -4.64 -10.07
N LYS A 257 1.37 -3.84 -10.92
CA LYS A 257 1.80 -3.56 -12.30
C LYS A 257 2.66 -2.32 -12.40
N GLU A 258 2.34 -1.31 -11.59
CA GLU A 258 2.99 -0.01 -11.68
C GLU A 258 2.91 0.70 -10.32
N PHE A 259 4.02 1.27 -9.89
CA PHE A 259 4.06 2.22 -8.80
C PHE A 259 5.08 3.30 -9.05
N GLY A 260 4.68 4.54 -8.87
CA GLY A 260 5.61 5.63 -8.96
C GLY A 260 5.11 6.98 -8.48
N PHE A 261 6.04 7.93 -8.49
CA PHE A 261 5.73 9.32 -8.22
C PHE A 261 6.62 10.24 -9.05
N SER A 262 6.07 11.39 -9.44
CA SER A 262 6.68 12.39 -10.31
C SER A 262 6.34 13.79 -9.80
N ASP A 263 7.14 14.81 -10.17
CA ASP A 263 6.81 16.23 -9.94
C ASP A 263 6.02 16.83 -11.13
N LYS A 264 5.66 16.02 -12.10
CA LYS A 264 4.87 16.38 -13.27
C LYS A 264 3.72 15.38 -13.42
N CYS A 265 2.59 15.85 -13.89
CA CYS A 265 1.50 15.00 -14.35
C CYS A 265 1.98 14.28 -15.62
N GLU A 266 2.11 12.94 -15.58
CA GLU A 266 2.43 12.07 -16.70
C GLU A 266 1.18 11.34 -17.16
#